data_68b9fd0fb8e5dbf32714455eba05f61a
#
_entry.id   68b9fd0fb8e5dbf32714455eba05f61a
#
_cell.length_a   1.000
_cell.length_b   1.000
_cell.length_c   1.000
_cell.angle_alpha   90.00
_cell.angle_beta   90.00
_cell.angle_gamma   90.00
#
_symmetry.space_group_name_H-M   'P 1'
#
loop_
_entity.id
_entity.type
_entity.pdbx_description
1 polymer ?
#
loop_
_entity_poly.entity_id
_entity_poly.type
_entity_poly.pdbx_seq_one_letter_code
_entity_poly.pdbx_strand_id
1 'polypeptide(L)'
;MKRKSILVAPVLAILLNTSLNAEQFSISNLSLKQAIEEISKKSNMPYMVDGKLLDGKKAPNIKNIEGVENALDEILKGTNLKAVIEDGTILIREKAIGQGTVLEPISVNDSYLGSTTENSNSYTTGSMNTATKLDLSIRETPQSVSVVTQQQIEDKGLENITDVVNSVTGLSSNNLDSERNSYSARGFAINNYQIDGVTTTYDSGFMTGETSQDLTMYDRVEIVRGSTGLLTGAGNPSAAINLVRKHANSKEFKGDVSLQGGSWDKYKGTLDVQTPLDEKGNVRARIATSYEEKKSFIDYYENKKTVLYGVVDADITDNTRVSLGTSYQKNDPKGSMWGGLPSKFSDGTSTNWDRSKSTASDWTYWSSENKNYFTNVEHYFDNDIKLYGAYSYSDNYGDSKLSYVSGSLDKNTGSGLSAAAVQGYENFQKQHNVDIYTSIPLQVNKLDHEIVAGVMYSEQDLEAYNTPSIAGSFNSSIDNFYTYKGTSEPKWGKSFQVVDTNTKQTAGYLVGKISLTDSLKFIGGSRITNWERDAFNYGEKQNYEHNNILTPYAGLVYNIDDNYTIFTSYTDIFNPQRER
;
A
#
# COMPACT_ATOMS: atom_id res chain seq x y z
N MET A 1 -38.14 31.66 29.16
CA MET A 1 -39.08 30.89 30.00
C MET A 1 -38.99 29.41 29.64
N LYS A 2 -38.86 28.57 30.68
CA LYS A 2 -38.92 27.08 30.72
C LYS A 2 -37.77 26.29 30.11
N ARG A 3 -36.79 25.96 30.99
CA ARG A 3 -35.88 24.83 30.94
C ARG A 3 -36.67 23.51 30.91
N LYS A 4 -36.30 22.58 30.07
CA LYS A 4 -36.63 21.15 30.25
C LYS A 4 -35.37 20.38 30.52
N SER A 5 -35.27 19.87 31.74
CA SER A 5 -34.29 18.91 32.20
C SER A 5 -34.54 17.55 31.51
N ILE A 6 -33.49 16.92 30.97
CA ILE A 6 -33.53 15.53 30.55
C ILE A 6 -32.86 14.73 31.67
N LEU A 7 -33.63 13.84 32.30
CA LEU A 7 -33.18 12.86 33.26
C LEU A 7 -32.24 11.84 32.54
N VAL A 8 -31.05 11.70 33.09
CA VAL A 8 -30.16 10.57 32.82
C VAL A 8 -30.52 9.47 33.81
N ALA A 9 -31.06 8.36 33.31
CA ALA A 9 -31.27 7.15 34.09
C ALA A 9 -29.94 6.38 34.24
N PRO A 10 -29.55 5.92 35.42
CA PRO A 10 -28.40 5.06 35.60
C PRO A 10 -28.74 3.62 35.17
N VAL A 11 -27.98 3.08 34.23
CA VAL A 11 -27.99 1.66 33.90
C VAL A 11 -27.33 0.91 35.07
N LEU A 12 -28.13 0.17 35.79
CA LEU A 12 -27.72 -0.70 36.88
C LEU A 12 -26.97 -1.91 36.31
N ALA A 13 -25.65 -1.95 36.48
CA ALA A 13 -24.84 -3.11 36.16
C ALA A 13 -25.17 -4.23 37.15
N ILE A 14 -25.87 -5.26 36.72
CA ILE A 14 -26.04 -6.50 37.43
C ILE A 14 -24.72 -7.28 37.29
N LEU A 15 -23.87 -7.20 38.28
CA LEU A 15 -22.76 -8.13 38.50
C LEU A 15 -23.35 -9.49 38.87
N LEU A 16 -23.49 -10.38 37.92
CA LEU A 16 -23.62 -11.80 38.15
C LEU A 16 -22.24 -12.32 38.58
N ASN A 17 -22.05 -12.44 39.90
CA ASN A 17 -21.02 -13.28 40.49
C ASN A 17 -21.33 -14.74 40.14
N THR A 18 -20.85 -15.22 38.99
CA THR A 18 -20.64 -16.64 38.81
C THR A 18 -19.32 -16.96 39.50
N SER A 19 -19.40 -17.64 40.65
CA SER A 19 -18.26 -18.33 41.24
C SER A 19 -17.80 -19.38 40.22
N LEU A 20 -16.77 -19.04 39.44
CA LEU A 20 -15.99 -19.99 38.64
C LEU A 20 -15.29 -20.90 39.63
N ASN A 21 -15.87 -22.09 39.89
CA ASN A 21 -15.11 -23.20 40.46
C ASN A 21 -13.98 -23.49 39.46
N ALA A 22 -12.75 -23.12 39.78
CA ALA A 22 -11.59 -23.47 38.99
C ALA A 22 -11.55 -25.00 38.85
N GLU A 23 -11.55 -25.50 37.61
CA GLU A 23 -11.47 -26.93 37.34
C GLU A 23 -10.20 -27.50 37.97
N GLN A 24 -10.36 -28.58 38.76
CA GLN A 24 -9.23 -29.27 39.38
C GLN A 24 -8.84 -30.51 38.56
N PHE A 25 -7.57 -30.66 38.31
CA PHE A 25 -7.01 -31.76 37.51
C PHE A 25 -6.18 -32.70 38.41
N SER A 26 -6.41 -34.02 38.25
CA SER A 26 -5.62 -35.07 38.89
C SER A 26 -5.34 -36.16 37.88
N ILE A 27 -4.06 -36.40 37.60
CA ILE A 27 -3.57 -37.33 36.57
C ILE A 27 -2.57 -38.26 37.24
N SER A 28 -2.68 -39.56 36.95
CA SER A 28 -1.76 -40.57 37.49
C SER A 28 -1.58 -41.73 36.51
N ASN A 29 -0.34 -42.16 36.34
CA ASN A 29 0.07 -43.30 35.50
C ASN A 29 -0.35 -43.24 34.03
N LEU A 30 -0.40 -42.07 33.45
CA LEU A 30 -0.73 -41.87 32.04
C LEU A 30 0.53 -41.56 31.21
N SER A 31 0.50 -41.91 29.91
CA SER A 31 1.43 -41.33 28.95
C SER A 31 1.19 -39.84 28.80
N LEU A 32 2.19 -39.09 28.39
CA LEU A 32 2.05 -37.62 28.22
C LEU A 32 0.91 -37.28 27.26
N LYS A 33 0.75 -38.06 26.19
CA LYS A 33 -0.35 -37.91 25.24
C LYS A 33 -1.72 -38.07 25.91
N GLN A 34 -1.90 -39.15 26.67
CA GLN A 34 -3.17 -39.40 27.36
C GLN A 34 -3.46 -38.34 28.42
N ALA A 35 -2.44 -37.83 29.13
CA ALA A 35 -2.61 -36.76 30.10
C ALA A 35 -3.09 -35.46 29.47
N ILE A 36 -2.55 -35.10 28.30
CA ILE A 36 -2.99 -33.94 27.54
C ILE A 36 -4.41 -34.11 27.00
N GLU A 37 -4.74 -35.31 26.50
CA GLU A 37 -6.09 -35.63 26.03
C GLU A 37 -7.11 -35.54 27.17
N GLU A 38 -6.77 -35.94 28.38
CA GLU A 38 -7.65 -35.86 29.57
C GLU A 38 -7.88 -34.42 30.00
N ILE A 39 -6.81 -33.58 30.00
CA ILE A 39 -6.95 -32.14 30.29
C ILE A 39 -7.78 -31.47 29.23
N SER A 40 -7.50 -31.70 27.96
CA SER A 40 -8.26 -31.17 26.82
C SER A 40 -9.74 -31.49 26.88
N LYS A 41 -10.06 -32.78 27.15
CA LYS A 41 -11.45 -33.24 27.25
C LYS A 41 -12.18 -32.61 28.45
N LYS A 42 -11.50 -32.50 29.59
CA LYS A 42 -12.10 -31.96 30.80
C LYS A 42 -12.29 -30.45 30.73
N SER A 43 -11.35 -29.72 30.13
CA SER A 43 -11.44 -28.28 29.91
C SER A 43 -12.27 -27.88 28.69
N ASN A 44 -12.75 -28.84 27.91
CA ASN A 44 -13.43 -28.62 26.63
C ASN A 44 -12.64 -27.73 25.67
N MET A 45 -11.30 -27.79 25.73
CA MET A 45 -10.38 -27.09 24.84
C MET A 45 -9.71 -28.07 23.90
N PRO A 46 -9.79 -27.91 22.57
CA PRO A 46 -9.01 -28.72 21.63
C PRO A 46 -7.51 -28.54 21.86
N TYR A 47 -6.71 -29.54 21.49
CA TYR A 47 -5.25 -29.42 21.57
C TYR A 47 -4.59 -29.71 20.22
N MET A 48 -3.44 -29.09 20.00
CA MET A 48 -2.59 -29.27 18.81
C MET A 48 -1.15 -29.50 19.24
N VAL A 49 -0.53 -30.56 18.71
CA VAL A 49 0.86 -30.93 18.98
C VAL A 49 1.38 -31.82 17.85
N ASP A 50 2.66 -31.71 17.52
CA ASP A 50 3.32 -32.75 16.69
C ASP A 50 3.44 -34.05 17.49
N GLY A 51 2.78 -35.11 17.00
CA GLY A 51 2.73 -36.41 17.68
C GLY A 51 4.10 -36.98 18.04
N LYS A 52 5.13 -36.69 17.24
CA LYS A 52 6.52 -37.12 17.51
C LYS A 52 7.09 -36.54 18.80
N LEU A 53 6.62 -35.38 19.22
CA LEU A 53 7.08 -34.73 20.46
C LEU A 53 6.60 -35.45 21.73
N LEU A 54 5.53 -36.24 21.63
CA LEU A 54 4.90 -36.93 22.75
C LEU A 54 5.32 -38.42 22.85
N ASP A 55 5.93 -38.98 21.81
CA ASP A 55 6.25 -40.40 21.72
C ASP A 55 7.18 -40.83 22.85
N GLY A 56 6.81 -41.90 23.54
CA GLY A 56 7.60 -42.51 24.62
C GLY A 56 7.64 -41.71 25.93
N LYS A 57 7.01 -40.54 26.01
CA LYS A 57 7.01 -39.69 27.23
C LYS A 57 5.87 -40.05 28.16
N LYS A 58 6.16 -40.03 29.49
CA LYS A 58 5.18 -40.21 30.55
C LYS A 58 4.90 -38.92 31.26
N ALA A 59 3.64 -38.67 31.63
CA ALA A 59 3.26 -37.51 32.43
C ALA A 59 3.63 -37.72 33.89
N PRO A 60 4.10 -36.69 34.61
CA PRO A 60 4.17 -36.68 36.04
C PRO A 60 2.78 -36.88 36.66
N ASN A 61 2.72 -37.53 37.87
CA ASN A 61 1.49 -37.60 38.59
C ASN A 61 1.16 -36.25 39.23
N ILE A 62 -0.03 -35.73 38.96
CA ILE A 62 -0.53 -34.48 39.55
C ILE A 62 -1.82 -34.74 40.31
N LYS A 63 -2.08 -33.97 41.37
CA LYS A 63 -3.26 -34.13 42.20
C LYS A 63 -3.82 -32.76 42.59
N ASN A 64 -5.11 -32.56 42.31
CA ASN A 64 -5.89 -31.35 42.69
C ASN A 64 -5.24 -30.03 42.23
N ILE A 65 -4.69 -30.01 41.02
CA ILE A 65 -4.15 -28.79 40.41
C ILE A 65 -5.31 -27.97 39.85
N GLU A 66 -5.41 -26.72 40.27
CA GLU A 66 -6.44 -25.78 39.80
C GLU A 66 -6.00 -25.05 38.52
N GLY A 67 -6.88 -25.06 37.54
CA GLY A 67 -6.70 -24.38 36.26
C GLY A 67 -5.95 -25.21 35.19
N VAL A 68 -6.35 -25.01 33.93
CA VAL A 68 -5.81 -25.75 32.76
C VAL A 68 -4.34 -25.47 32.57
N GLU A 69 -3.92 -24.19 32.62
CA GLU A 69 -2.53 -23.78 32.43
C GLU A 69 -1.62 -24.41 33.48
N ASN A 70 -1.98 -24.35 34.76
CA ASN A 70 -1.19 -24.95 35.83
C ASN A 70 -1.10 -26.47 35.67
N ALA A 71 -2.19 -27.14 35.28
CA ALA A 71 -2.19 -28.58 35.04
C ALA A 71 -1.28 -28.98 33.90
N LEU A 72 -1.31 -28.20 32.77
CA LEU A 72 -0.43 -28.41 31.64
C LEU A 72 1.04 -28.18 31.99
N ASP A 73 1.34 -27.11 32.72
CA ASP A 73 2.70 -26.83 33.19
C ASP A 73 3.28 -27.95 34.07
N GLU A 74 2.45 -28.50 34.98
CA GLU A 74 2.89 -29.58 35.84
C GLU A 74 3.11 -30.90 35.10
N ILE A 75 2.25 -31.29 34.14
CA ILE A 75 2.44 -32.52 33.38
C ILE A 75 3.58 -32.42 32.35
N LEU A 76 3.96 -31.20 31.96
CA LEU A 76 5.09 -30.95 31.01
C LEU A 76 6.43 -30.76 31.73
N LYS A 77 6.48 -30.75 33.08
CA LYS A 77 7.72 -30.68 33.85
C LYS A 77 8.66 -31.83 33.52
N GLY A 78 9.94 -31.50 33.28
CA GLY A 78 10.96 -32.47 32.87
C GLY A 78 10.90 -32.93 31.42
N THR A 79 9.93 -32.45 30.67
CA THR A 79 9.90 -32.56 29.21
C THR A 79 10.43 -31.26 28.61
N ASN A 80 11.05 -31.27 27.47
CA ASN A 80 11.45 -30.03 26.78
C ASN A 80 10.25 -29.39 26.07
N LEU A 81 9.04 -29.41 26.68
CA LEU A 81 7.80 -28.92 26.08
C LEU A 81 7.18 -27.84 26.96
N LYS A 82 6.46 -26.90 26.32
CA LYS A 82 5.57 -25.92 26.96
C LYS A 82 4.20 -25.95 26.32
N ALA A 83 3.16 -25.65 27.08
CA ALA A 83 1.83 -25.39 26.58
C ALA A 83 1.59 -23.87 26.51
N VAL A 84 0.83 -23.44 25.51
CA VAL A 84 0.28 -22.08 25.39
C VAL A 84 -1.18 -22.23 24.99
N ILE A 85 -2.07 -21.46 25.61
CA ILE A 85 -3.50 -21.45 25.24
C ILE A 85 -3.72 -20.22 24.35
N GLU A 86 -4.02 -20.47 23.07
CA GLU A 86 -4.32 -19.44 22.08
C GLU A 86 -5.74 -19.71 21.52
N ASP A 87 -6.61 -18.73 21.54
CA ASP A 87 -7.99 -18.81 21.02
C ASP A 87 -8.79 -20.04 21.50
N GLY A 88 -8.61 -20.40 22.79
CA GLY A 88 -9.28 -21.57 23.38
C GLY A 88 -8.71 -22.92 22.93
N THR A 89 -7.57 -22.95 22.27
CA THR A 89 -6.85 -24.16 21.83
C THR A 89 -5.54 -24.31 22.59
N ILE A 90 -5.26 -25.51 23.12
CA ILE A 90 -4.00 -25.84 23.78
C ILE A 90 -2.96 -26.17 22.73
N LEU A 91 -1.93 -25.34 22.58
CA LEU A 91 -0.79 -25.56 21.70
C LEU A 91 0.40 -26.06 22.50
N ILE A 92 0.97 -27.23 22.14
CA ILE A 92 2.15 -27.79 22.79
C ILE A 92 3.33 -27.72 21.85
N ARG A 93 4.40 -27.04 22.28
CA ARG A 93 5.63 -26.79 21.53
C ARG A 93 6.86 -27.14 22.36
N GLU A 94 8.00 -27.33 21.72
CA GLU A 94 9.27 -27.47 22.44
C GLU A 94 9.61 -26.19 23.23
N LYS A 95 10.14 -26.35 24.45
CA LYS A 95 10.77 -25.24 25.17
C LYS A 95 12.04 -24.85 24.42
N ALA A 96 12.16 -23.60 24.03
CA ALA A 96 13.45 -23.05 23.63
C ALA A 96 14.42 -23.20 24.83
N ILE A 97 15.49 -23.96 24.66
CA ILE A 97 16.48 -24.18 25.72
C ILE A 97 17.23 -22.87 25.91
N GLY A 98 16.91 -22.15 27.00
CA GLY A 98 17.57 -20.90 27.33
C GLY A 98 19.01 -21.11 27.82
N GLN A 99 19.96 -20.60 27.11
CA GLN A 99 21.14 -19.92 27.66
C GLN A 99 21.39 -18.70 26.81
N GLY A 100 21.19 -17.53 27.42
CA GLY A 100 21.36 -16.24 26.76
C GLY A 100 20.38 -16.08 25.59
N THR A 101 19.66 -15.02 25.54
CA THR A 101 18.80 -14.71 24.39
C THR A 101 19.69 -14.63 23.15
N VAL A 102 20.03 -15.78 22.57
CA VAL A 102 20.31 -15.88 21.16
C VAL A 102 18.92 -15.73 20.57
N LEU A 103 18.58 -14.51 20.17
CA LEU A 103 17.58 -14.33 19.13
C LEU A 103 17.94 -15.37 18.08
N GLU A 104 17.00 -16.26 17.73
CA GLU A 104 17.20 -17.08 16.53
C GLU A 104 17.69 -16.11 15.46
N PRO A 105 18.74 -16.47 14.68
CA PRO A 105 19.17 -15.61 13.61
C PRO A 105 17.92 -15.29 12.82
N ILE A 106 17.56 -14.01 12.75
CA ILE A 106 16.45 -13.53 11.95
C ILE A 106 16.77 -14.08 10.58
N SER A 107 16.07 -15.13 10.18
CA SER A 107 16.28 -15.64 8.85
C SER A 107 15.88 -14.48 7.94
N VAL A 108 16.78 -14.01 7.09
CA VAL A 108 16.56 -12.95 6.10
C VAL A 108 15.28 -13.23 5.26
N ASN A 109 14.69 -14.39 5.41
CA ASN A 109 13.51 -14.85 4.70
C ASN A 109 12.18 -14.21 5.14
N ASP A 110 12.05 -13.65 6.36
CA ASP A 110 10.72 -13.26 6.88
C ASP A 110 10.49 -11.76 7.06
N SER A 111 11.49 -10.90 6.85
CA SER A 111 11.36 -9.47 7.18
C SER A 111 11.74 -8.48 6.07
N TYR A 112 11.68 -8.91 4.81
CA TYR A 112 11.92 -7.96 3.70
C TYR A 112 10.82 -6.90 3.66
N LEU A 113 11.19 -5.62 3.88
CA LEU A 113 10.28 -4.45 3.90
C LEU A 113 9.03 -4.63 4.78
N GLY A 114 9.19 -5.24 5.95
CA GLY A 114 8.08 -5.64 6.80
C GLY A 114 7.61 -7.07 6.48
N SER A 115 6.65 -7.57 7.23
CA SER A 115 6.13 -8.93 7.03
C SER A 115 5.41 -9.05 5.70
N THR A 116 5.80 -10.03 4.87
CA THR A 116 5.01 -10.37 3.68
C THR A 116 3.59 -10.77 4.08
N THR A 117 2.60 -10.36 3.29
CA THR A 117 1.19 -10.68 3.58
C THR A 117 0.65 -11.83 2.76
N GLU A 118 1.39 -12.27 1.73
CA GLU A 118 1.04 -13.41 0.91
C GLU A 118 1.01 -14.70 1.75
N ASN A 119 0.00 -15.52 1.53
CA ASN A 119 -0.24 -16.79 2.22
C ASN A 119 -0.40 -16.66 3.76
N SER A 120 -0.57 -15.46 4.28
CA SER A 120 -0.81 -15.23 5.70
C SER A 120 -2.25 -15.54 6.10
N ASN A 121 -3.19 -15.58 5.14
CA ASN A 121 -4.64 -15.64 5.35
C ASN A 121 -5.13 -14.56 6.33
N SER A 122 -4.45 -13.42 6.38
CA SER A 122 -4.68 -12.36 7.35
C SER A 122 -5.05 -11.04 6.68
N TYR A 123 -5.93 -10.28 7.33
CA TYR A 123 -6.28 -8.91 6.95
C TYR A 123 -5.39 -7.87 7.66
N THR A 124 -4.36 -8.31 8.36
CA THR A 124 -3.38 -7.45 9.01
C THR A 124 -1.96 -7.92 8.74
N THR A 125 -0.98 -7.05 8.96
CA THR A 125 0.45 -7.36 8.84
C THR A 125 1.11 -7.32 10.21
N GLY A 126 2.17 -8.10 10.40
CA GLY A 126 2.97 -8.09 11.63
C GLY A 126 3.72 -6.78 11.83
N SER A 127 4.27 -6.22 10.76
CA SER A 127 5.03 -4.97 10.81
C SER A 127 4.94 -4.17 9.51
N MET A 128 5.26 -2.89 9.61
CA MET A 128 5.37 -1.95 8.48
C MET A 128 6.41 -0.88 8.77
N ASN A 129 7.09 -0.39 7.75
CA ASN A 129 8.10 0.66 7.88
C ASN A 129 7.77 1.97 7.15
N THR A 130 6.60 2.05 6.52
CA THR A 130 6.17 3.19 5.67
C THR A 130 6.04 4.50 6.44
N ALA A 131 5.75 4.46 7.75
CA ALA A 131 5.57 5.66 8.55
C ALA A 131 6.90 6.29 9.02
N THR A 132 7.91 5.47 9.34
CA THR A 132 9.12 5.93 10.05
C THR A 132 10.42 5.21 9.65
N LYS A 133 10.40 4.23 8.74
CA LYS A 133 11.49 3.27 8.46
C LYS A 133 11.85 2.33 9.63
N LEU A 134 11.32 2.55 10.82
CA LEU A 134 11.35 1.58 11.91
C LEU A 134 10.42 0.42 11.59
N ASP A 135 10.80 -0.78 11.97
CA ASP A 135 9.95 -1.96 11.80
C ASP A 135 8.93 -2.05 12.94
N LEU A 136 7.79 -1.40 12.73
CA LEU A 136 6.75 -1.24 13.75
C LEU A 136 5.48 -2.01 13.37
N SER A 137 4.87 -2.64 14.35
CA SER A 137 3.49 -3.12 14.19
C SER A 137 2.52 -1.94 13.98
N ILE A 138 1.32 -2.23 13.47
CA ILE A 138 0.26 -1.22 13.34
C ILE A 138 -0.05 -0.57 14.70
N ARG A 139 -0.01 -1.35 15.79
CA ARG A 139 -0.22 -0.86 17.16
C ARG A 139 0.86 0.11 17.64
N GLU A 140 2.11 -0.13 17.24
CA GLU A 140 3.26 0.67 17.65
C GLU A 140 3.46 1.91 16.78
N THR A 141 2.75 2.01 15.66
CA THR A 141 2.84 3.16 14.75
C THR A 141 1.93 4.29 15.24
N PRO A 142 2.49 5.43 15.74
CA PRO A 142 1.66 6.53 16.28
C PRO A 142 1.10 7.42 15.16
N GLN A 143 0.51 6.79 14.15
CA GLN A 143 -0.21 7.43 13.04
C GLN A 143 -1.41 6.59 12.65
N SER A 144 -2.37 7.19 11.97
CA SER A 144 -3.50 6.46 11.42
C SER A 144 -3.06 5.71 10.17
N VAL A 145 -2.90 4.41 10.28
CA VAL A 145 -2.43 3.54 9.20
C VAL A 145 -3.50 2.54 8.78
N SER A 146 -3.40 2.08 7.54
CA SER A 146 -4.12 0.92 7.03
C SER A 146 -3.20 0.12 6.13
N VAL A 147 -3.31 -1.19 6.22
CA VAL A 147 -2.66 -2.12 5.29
C VAL A 147 -3.74 -2.91 4.59
N VAL A 148 -3.72 -2.90 3.26
CA VAL A 148 -4.55 -3.76 2.43
C VAL A 148 -3.67 -4.92 2.01
N THR A 149 -3.87 -6.06 2.65
CA THR A 149 -3.07 -7.27 2.48
C THR A 149 -3.42 -8.01 1.19
N GLN A 150 -2.57 -8.95 0.77
CA GLN A 150 -2.86 -9.81 -0.38
C GLN A 150 -4.21 -10.54 -0.23
N GLN A 151 -4.50 -11.05 0.98
CA GLN A 151 -5.78 -11.70 1.25
C GLN A 151 -6.98 -10.74 1.05
N GLN A 152 -6.85 -9.48 1.45
CA GLN A 152 -7.91 -8.49 1.20
C GLN A 152 -8.05 -8.12 -0.28
N ILE A 153 -6.93 -8.06 -1.01
CA ILE A 153 -6.92 -7.81 -2.47
C ILE A 153 -7.71 -8.91 -3.17
N GLU A 154 -7.44 -10.17 -2.82
CA GLU A 154 -8.11 -11.34 -3.41
C GLU A 154 -9.59 -11.42 -3.04
N ASP A 155 -9.92 -11.39 -1.75
CA ASP A 155 -11.28 -11.57 -1.24
C ASP A 155 -12.25 -10.46 -1.69
N LYS A 156 -11.74 -9.23 -1.85
CA LYS A 156 -12.53 -8.09 -2.33
C LYS A 156 -12.46 -7.89 -3.84
N GLY A 157 -11.63 -8.66 -4.55
CA GLY A 157 -11.41 -8.53 -5.99
C GLY A 157 -10.86 -7.16 -6.39
N LEU A 158 -9.91 -6.60 -5.60
CA LEU A 158 -9.30 -5.31 -5.88
C LEU A 158 -8.29 -5.48 -7.03
N GLU A 159 -8.39 -4.66 -8.07
CA GLU A 159 -7.57 -4.81 -9.27
C GLU A 159 -6.54 -3.69 -9.45
N ASN A 160 -6.78 -2.52 -8.85
CA ASN A 160 -5.94 -1.32 -9.02
C ASN A 160 -5.97 -0.42 -7.77
N ILE A 161 -5.13 0.62 -7.77
CA ILE A 161 -5.07 1.57 -6.64
C ILE A 161 -6.41 2.25 -6.37
N THR A 162 -7.23 2.55 -7.39
CA THR A 162 -8.55 3.18 -7.20
C THR A 162 -9.46 2.28 -6.36
N ASP A 163 -9.44 0.97 -6.59
CA ASP A 163 -10.22 0.00 -5.82
C ASP A 163 -9.75 -0.03 -4.36
N VAL A 164 -8.43 0.02 -4.13
CA VAL A 164 -7.85 0.12 -2.78
C VAL A 164 -8.33 1.39 -2.08
N VAL A 165 -8.19 2.56 -2.71
CA VAL A 165 -8.62 3.84 -2.15
C VAL A 165 -10.10 3.82 -1.78
N ASN A 166 -10.95 3.24 -2.63
CA ASN A 166 -12.39 3.12 -2.38
C ASN A 166 -12.74 2.09 -1.29
N SER A 167 -11.84 1.15 -0.98
CA SER A 167 -12.03 0.13 0.06
C SER A 167 -11.57 0.56 1.44
N VAL A 168 -10.82 1.66 1.55
CA VAL A 168 -10.15 2.11 2.78
C VAL A 168 -10.85 3.32 3.38
N THR A 169 -11.19 3.25 4.66
CA THR A 169 -11.86 4.34 5.39
C THR A 169 -10.99 5.60 5.44
N GLY A 170 -11.61 6.76 5.21
CA GLY A 170 -10.97 8.07 5.32
C GLY A 170 -10.18 8.51 4.09
N LEU A 171 -10.29 7.75 3.00
CA LEU A 171 -9.84 8.14 1.68
C LEU A 171 -11.06 8.33 0.76
N SER A 172 -10.89 9.10 -0.29
CA SER A 172 -11.89 9.24 -1.35
C SER A 172 -11.22 9.37 -2.70
N SER A 173 -11.86 8.84 -3.73
CA SER A 173 -11.49 9.04 -5.12
C SER A 173 -12.47 9.95 -5.82
N ASN A 174 -11.98 10.76 -6.75
CA ASN A 174 -12.76 11.55 -7.64
C ASN A 174 -12.26 11.33 -9.08
N ASN A 175 -13.15 10.80 -9.91
CA ASN A 175 -12.88 10.61 -11.32
C ASN A 175 -13.13 11.94 -12.03
N LEU A 176 -12.07 12.55 -12.57
CA LEU A 176 -12.17 13.80 -13.33
C LEU A 176 -12.71 13.55 -14.74
N ASP A 177 -12.37 12.39 -15.29
CA ASP A 177 -12.81 11.87 -16.57
C ASP A 177 -12.61 10.34 -16.62
N SER A 178 -12.54 9.73 -17.81
CA SER A 178 -12.40 8.27 -17.91
C SER A 178 -11.06 7.74 -17.38
N GLU A 179 -9.98 8.54 -17.46
CA GLU A 179 -8.63 8.06 -17.14
C GLU A 179 -8.02 8.73 -15.90
N ARG A 180 -8.39 10.00 -15.60
CA ARG A 180 -7.80 10.73 -14.49
C ARG A 180 -8.57 10.54 -13.21
N ASN A 181 -7.89 9.96 -12.23
CA ASN A 181 -8.36 9.80 -10.87
C ASN A 181 -7.56 10.72 -9.93
N SER A 182 -8.25 11.43 -9.07
CA SER A 182 -7.66 12.20 -7.98
C SER A 182 -8.06 11.56 -6.65
N TYR A 183 -7.10 11.29 -5.80
CA TYR A 183 -7.34 10.74 -4.47
C TYR A 183 -7.18 11.82 -3.42
N SER A 184 -7.96 11.74 -2.37
CA SER A 184 -7.90 12.70 -1.26
C SER A 184 -8.07 12.04 0.09
N ALA A 185 -7.46 12.65 1.10
CA ALA A 185 -7.63 12.32 2.50
C ALA A 185 -7.62 13.61 3.31
N ARG A 186 -8.49 13.70 4.33
CA ARG A 186 -8.59 14.86 5.23
C ARG A 186 -8.78 16.21 4.50
N GLY A 187 -9.39 16.21 3.31
CA GLY A 187 -9.63 17.41 2.50
C GLY A 187 -8.48 17.85 1.60
N PHE A 188 -7.35 17.12 1.57
CA PHE A 188 -6.19 17.40 0.71
C PHE A 188 -6.01 16.31 -0.33
N ALA A 189 -5.54 16.69 -1.53
CA ALA A 189 -5.17 15.72 -2.56
C ALA A 189 -3.94 14.90 -2.13
N ILE A 190 -3.96 13.59 -2.41
CA ILE A 190 -2.84 12.69 -2.17
C ILE A 190 -1.87 12.81 -3.34
N ASN A 191 -0.65 13.25 -3.04
CA ASN A 191 0.46 13.35 -3.97
C ASN A 191 1.74 12.65 -3.46
N ASN A 192 1.65 11.98 -2.32
CA ASN A 192 2.75 11.26 -1.70
C ASN A 192 2.62 9.77 -2.02
N TYR A 193 3.43 9.29 -2.97
CA TYR A 193 3.50 7.90 -3.36
C TYR A 193 4.87 7.34 -3.02
N GLN A 194 4.89 6.07 -2.63
CA GLN A 194 6.10 5.29 -2.41
C GLN A 194 5.98 3.95 -3.12
N ILE A 195 7.09 3.41 -3.53
CA ILE A 195 7.22 2.02 -3.98
C ILE A 195 8.33 1.39 -3.15
N ASP A 196 8.02 0.32 -2.41
CA ASP A 196 8.89 -0.32 -1.43
C ASP A 196 9.48 0.68 -0.41
N GLY A 197 8.66 1.65 0.00
CA GLY A 197 9.07 2.71 0.93
C GLY A 197 9.99 3.77 0.33
N VAL A 198 10.31 3.72 -0.96
CA VAL A 198 11.09 4.75 -1.67
C VAL A 198 10.14 5.77 -2.25
N THR A 199 10.31 7.03 -1.86
CA THR A 199 9.43 8.13 -2.30
C THR A 199 9.57 8.40 -3.79
N THR A 200 8.44 8.57 -4.46
CA THR A 200 8.35 8.98 -5.86
C THR A 200 7.74 10.37 -5.98
N THR A 201 8.22 11.19 -6.89
CA THR A 201 7.58 12.46 -7.26
C THR A 201 6.39 12.16 -8.16
N TYR A 202 5.23 12.75 -7.85
CA TYR A 202 4.01 12.62 -8.63
C TYR A 202 3.50 13.98 -9.08
N ASP A 203 3.31 14.14 -10.39
CA ASP A 203 2.73 15.35 -10.97
C ASP A 203 1.35 15.03 -11.56
N SER A 204 0.30 15.43 -10.86
CA SER A 204 -1.09 15.12 -11.22
C SER A 204 -1.58 15.80 -12.51
N GLY A 205 -0.83 16.74 -13.04
CA GLY A 205 -1.19 17.48 -14.27
C GLY A 205 -1.00 16.66 -15.55
N PHE A 206 -0.08 15.70 -15.50
CA PHE A 206 0.37 14.95 -16.68
C PHE A 206 0.21 13.45 -16.44
N MET A 207 -0.82 12.88 -17.02
CA MET A 207 -1.16 11.47 -16.88
C MET A 207 -0.15 10.58 -17.59
N THR A 208 0.70 9.93 -16.83
CA THR A 208 1.58 8.85 -17.29
C THR A 208 1.27 7.50 -16.64
N GLY A 209 0.10 7.35 -16.01
CA GLY A 209 -0.45 6.06 -15.54
C GLY A 209 -0.14 5.70 -14.08
N GLU A 210 0.48 6.58 -13.29
CA GLU A 210 0.89 6.26 -11.91
C GLU A 210 -0.31 5.99 -10.99
N THR A 211 -1.46 6.64 -11.21
CA THR A 211 -2.68 6.41 -10.41
C THR A 211 -3.49 5.20 -10.85
N SER A 212 -3.12 4.57 -11.97
CA SER A 212 -3.83 3.40 -12.52
C SER A 212 -3.05 2.09 -12.36
N GLN A 213 -2.07 2.04 -11.43
CA GLN A 213 -1.25 0.86 -11.19
C GLN A 213 -2.11 -0.35 -10.83
N ASP A 214 -1.83 -1.47 -11.52
CA ASP A 214 -2.46 -2.77 -11.30
C ASP A 214 -1.84 -3.48 -10.09
N LEU A 215 -2.64 -4.18 -9.31
CA LEU A 215 -2.18 -4.82 -8.08
C LEU A 215 -1.49 -6.18 -8.31
N THR A 216 -1.46 -6.71 -9.50
CA THR A 216 -0.86 -8.04 -9.82
C THR A 216 0.58 -8.17 -9.31
N MET A 217 1.35 -7.07 -9.34
CA MET A 217 2.77 -7.07 -8.97
C MET A 217 3.06 -6.73 -7.50
N TYR A 218 2.02 -6.43 -6.70
CA TYR A 218 2.17 -5.97 -5.32
C TYR A 218 1.67 -7.01 -4.31
N ASP A 219 2.40 -7.16 -3.21
CA ASP A 219 2.02 -7.97 -2.04
C ASP A 219 0.95 -7.26 -1.22
N ARG A 220 1.09 -5.96 -1.04
CA ARG A 220 0.17 -5.16 -0.23
C ARG A 220 0.25 -3.68 -0.58
N VAL A 221 -0.73 -2.94 -0.07
CA VAL A 221 -0.74 -1.46 -0.12
C VAL A 221 -0.83 -0.93 1.30
N GLU A 222 0.14 -0.11 1.68
CA GLU A 222 0.20 0.54 3.00
C GLU A 222 -0.19 2.01 2.86
N ILE A 223 -1.04 2.50 3.76
CA ILE A 223 -1.57 3.86 3.72
C ILE A 223 -1.35 4.51 5.07
N VAL A 224 -0.59 5.59 5.08
CA VAL A 224 -0.33 6.41 6.26
C VAL A 224 -1.03 7.75 6.10
N ARG A 225 -2.02 8.04 6.96
CA ARG A 225 -2.84 9.25 6.88
C ARG A 225 -2.26 10.39 7.70
N GLY A 226 -2.32 11.60 7.13
CA GLY A 226 -1.80 12.83 7.72
C GLY A 226 -0.53 13.29 7.05
N SER A 227 0.23 14.11 7.75
CA SER A 227 1.53 14.59 7.30
C SER A 227 2.55 13.45 7.35
N THR A 228 3.19 13.16 6.24
CA THR A 228 4.17 12.07 6.08
C THR A 228 5.56 12.61 5.75
N GLY A 229 5.81 13.90 5.99
CA GLY A 229 7.01 14.61 5.55
C GLY A 229 8.31 14.03 6.05
N LEU A 230 8.32 13.31 7.19
CA LEU A 230 9.50 12.61 7.68
C LEU A 230 10.10 11.69 6.61
N LEU A 231 9.28 10.93 5.87
CA LEU A 231 9.75 10.00 4.84
C LEU A 231 9.55 10.53 3.43
N THR A 232 8.44 11.20 3.15
CA THR A 232 8.12 11.66 1.79
C THR A 232 8.76 13.00 1.44
N GLY A 233 9.11 13.82 2.46
CA GLY A 233 9.62 15.18 2.25
C GLY A 233 8.52 16.13 1.81
N ALA A 234 8.59 16.59 0.55
CA ALA A 234 7.61 17.50 -0.01
C ALA A 234 6.26 16.82 -0.30
N GLY A 235 5.14 17.49 -0.01
CA GLY A 235 3.82 16.97 -0.31
C GLY A 235 2.67 17.64 0.45
N ASN A 236 1.49 17.03 0.43
CA ASN A 236 0.29 17.50 1.11
C ASN A 236 0.06 16.76 2.45
N PRO A 237 -0.56 17.40 3.45
CA PRO A 237 -0.91 16.76 4.72
C PRO A 237 -2.16 15.84 4.58
N SER A 238 -2.16 14.99 3.59
CA SER A 238 -3.27 14.12 3.19
C SER A 238 -3.06 12.67 3.66
N ALA A 239 -2.28 11.93 2.89
CA ALA A 239 -1.81 10.58 3.16
C ALA A 239 -0.60 10.27 2.27
N ALA A 240 0.17 9.23 2.63
CA ALA A 240 1.08 8.54 1.73
C ALA A 240 0.52 7.17 1.37
N ILE A 241 0.65 6.77 0.11
CA ILE A 241 0.32 5.44 -0.40
C ILE A 241 1.63 4.75 -0.78
N ASN A 242 1.94 3.63 -0.12
CA ASN A 242 3.10 2.81 -0.43
C ASN A 242 2.66 1.49 -1.05
N LEU A 243 3.18 1.20 -2.21
CA LEU A 243 2.97 -0.04 -2.94
C LEU A 243 4.16 -0.96 -2.68
N VAL A 244 3.94 -2.06 -1.96
CA VAL A 244 4.99 -3.04 -1.64
C VAL A 244 4.93 -4.18 -2.64
N ARG A 245 6.03 -4.39 -3.36
CA ARG A 245 6.13 -5.38 -4.43
C ARG A 245 6.19 -6.80 -3.88
N LYS A 246 5.78 -7.74 -4.72
CA LYS A 246 6.00 -9.17 -4.50
C LYS A 246 7.48 -9.52 -4.66
N HIS A 247 7.97 -10.47 -3.85
CA HIS A 247 9.32 -11.02 -3.93
C HIS A 247 9.31 -12.52 -4.20
N ALA A 248 10.43 -13.05 -4.66
CA ALA A 248 10.64 -14.48 -4.88
C ALA A 248 11.08 -15.15 -3.57
N ASN A 249 10.10 -15.44 -2.70
CA ASN A 249 10.37 -15.96 -1.35
C ASN A 249 10.35 -17.50 -1.25
N SER A 250 9.82 -18.20 -2.26
CA SER A 250 9.65 -19.64 -2.20
C SER A 250 10.92 -20.38 -2.60
N LYS A 251 11.37 -21.33 -1.77
CA LYS A 251 12.43 -22.30 -2.08
C LYS A 251 11.94 -23.50 -2.90
N GLU A 252 10.66 -23.53 -3.24
CA GLU A 252 10.03 -24.53 -4.07
C GLU A 252 9.29 -23.87 -5.23
N PHE A 253 9.06 -24.61 -6.30
CA PHE A 253 8.21 -24.12 -7.37
C PHE A 253 6.79 -23.87 -6.85
N LYS A 254 6.27 -22.64 -7.04
CA LYS A 254 4.88 -22.28 -6.78
C LYS A 254 4.33 -21.54 -7.97
N GLY A 255 3.06 -21.77 -8.28
CA GLY A 255 2.41 -21.08 -9.39
C GLY A 255 0.92 -20.97 -9.14
N ASP A 256 0.37 -19.84 -9.55
CA ASP A 256 -1.05 -19.54 -9.54
C ASP A 256 -1.47 -19.03 -10.91
N VAL A 257 -2.65 -19.47 -11.36
CA VAL A 257 -3.29 -19.04 -12.61
C VAL A 257 -4.73 -18.70 -12.32
N SER A 258 -5.14 -17.49 -12.69
CA SER A 258 -6.51 -17.03 -12.54
C SER A 258 -7.08 -16.60 -13.88
N LEU A 259 -8.34 -16.97 -14.14
CA LEU A 259 -9.11 -16.53 -15.30
C LEU A 259 -10.43 -15.93 -14.82
N GLN A 260 -10.74 -14.74 -15.29
CA GLN A 260 -11.94 -14.01 -14.92
C GLN A 260 -12.73 -13.62 -16.16
N GLY A 261 -14.04 -13.72 -16.08
CA GLY A 261 -14.99 -13.19 -17.05
C GLY A 261 -16.03 -12.30 -16.36
N GLY A 262 -16.46 -11.26 -17.03
CA GLY A 262 -17.40 -10.30 -16.44
C GLY A 262 -18.29 -9.60 -17.45
N SER A 263 -19.14 -8.70 -16.96
CA SER A 263 -20.00 -7.86 -17.78
C SER A 263 -19.18 -6.96 -18.70
N TRP A 264 -19.78 -6.56 -19.83
CA TRP A 264 -19.16 -5.74 -20.87
C TRP A 264 -17.89 -6.37 -21.47
N ASP A 265 -18.01 -7.66 -21.81
CA ASP A 265 -16.93 -8.42 -22.46
C ASP A 265 -15.61 -8.33 -21.70
N LYS A 266 -15.66 -8.31 -20.34
CA LYS A 266 -14.46 -8.35 -19.53
C LYS A 266 -13.88 -9.75 -19.51
N TYR A 267 -12.61 -9.85 -19.90
CA TYR A 267 -11.77 -11.04 -19.78
C TYR A 267 -10.44 -10.65 -19.14
N LYS A 268 -10.04 -11.33 -18.09
CA LYS A 268 -8.75 -11.15 -17.43
C LYS A 268 -8.10 -12.49 -17.17
N GLY A 269 -6.83 -12.62 -17.51
CA GLY A 269 -5.96 -13.73 -17.13
C GLY A 269 -4.79 -13.25 -16.31
N THR A 270 -4.45 -13.96 -15.25
CA THR A 270 -3.25 -13.71 -14.45
C THR A 270 -2.43 -14.98 -14.32
N LEU A 271 -1.12 -14.82 -14.27
CA LEU A 271 -0.15 -15.88 -13.99
C LEU A 271 0.85 -15.30 -12.97
N ASP A 272 1.09 -16.03 -11.90
CA ASP A 272 2.10 -15.72 -10.89
C ASP A 272 2.90 -16.99 -10.59
N VAL A 273 4.18 -16.99 -10.92
CA VAL A 273 5.05 -18.17 -10.80
C VAL A 273 6.35 -17.76 -10.12
N GLN A 274 6.76 -18.55 -9.13
CA GLN A 274 8.05 -18.40 -8.47
C GLN A 274 8.77 -19.75 -8.37
N THR A 275 10.10 -19.71 -8.47
CA THR A 275 10.94 -20.91 -8.46
C THR A 275 12.34 -20.60 -7.94
N PRO A 276 12.97 -21.52 -7.20
CA PRO A 276 14.42 -21.46 -6.97
C PRO A 276 15.17 -21.67 -8.29
N LEU A 277 16.28 -20.98 -8.46
CA LEU A 277 17.18 -21.10 -9.60
C LEU A 277 18.44 -21.93 -9.28
N ASP A 278 18.66 -22.23 -7.99
CA ASP A 278 19.73 -23.09 -7.51
C ASP A 278 19.20 -24.18 -6.56
N GLU A 279 19.98 -25.23 -6.33
CA GLU A 279 19.56 -26.39 -5.51
C GLU A 279 19.30 -26.03 -4.04
N LYS A 280 19.94 -24.98 -3.54
CA LYS A 280 19.80 -24.52 -2.15
C LYS A 280 18.65 -23.54 -1.95
N GLY A 281 18.08 -23.02 -3.05
CA GLY A 281 17.06 -21.98 -3.01
C GLY A 281 17.58 -20.63 -2.54
N ASN A 282 18.89 -20.36 -2.70
CA ASN A 282 19.47 -19.07 -2.37
C ASN A 282 19.18 -18.01 -3.45
N VAL A 283 19.08 -18.46 -4.69
CA VAL A 283 18.66 -17.59 -5.81
C VAL A 283 17.27 -18.02 -6.26
N ARG A 284 16.35 -17.09 -6.26
CA ARG A 284 14.94 -17.34 -6.57
C ARG A 284 14.45 -16.32 -7.59
N ALA A 285 13.56 -16.73 -8.48
CA ALA A 285 12.92 -15.85 -9.44
C ALA A 285 11.41 -15.92 -9.31
N ARG A 286 10.75 -14.81 -9.61
CA ARG A 286 9.30 -14.70 -9.72
C ARG A 286 8.91 -13.90 -10.96
N ILE A 287 7.85 -14.35 -11.61
CA ILE A 287 7.19 -13.64 -12.70
C ILE A 287 5.71 -13.55 -12.36
N ALA A 288 5.17 -12.33 -12.34
CA ALA A 288 3.75 -12.09 -12.22
C ALA A 288 3.27 -11.29 -13.44
N THR A 289 2.23 -11.75 -14.11
CA THR A 289 1.71 -11.11 -15.32
C THR A 289 0.20 -11.13 -15.35
N SER A 290 -0.39 -10.10 -15.95
CA SER A 290 -1.82 -10.09 -16.25
C SER A 290 -2.10 -9.46 -17.61
N TYR A 291 -3.17 -9.95 -18.24
CA TYR A 291 -3.78 -9.33 -19.40
C TYR A 291 -5.28 -9.18 -19.15
N GLU A 292 -5.78 -7.96 -19.37
CA GLU A 292 -7.21 -7.66 -19.28
C GLU A 292 -7.68 -6.96 -20.56
N GLU A 293 -8.82 -7.36 -21.06
CA GLU A 293 -9.60 -6.67 -22.09
C GLU A 293 -11.02 -6.51 -21.59
N LYS A 294 -11.57 -5.29 -21.70
CA LYS A 294 -12.94 -4.99 -21.30
C LYS A 294 -13.52 -3.82 -22.08
N LYS A 295 -14.83 -3.85 -22.26
CA LYS A 295 -15.64 -2.69 -22.62
C LYS A 295 -16.23 -2.03 -21.38
N SER A 296 -17.06 -1.02 -21.56
CA SER A 296 -17.77 -0.32 -20.50
C SER A 296 -19.26 -0.19 -20.86
N PHE A 297 -20.05 0.21 -19.86
CA PHE A 297 -21.39 0.74 -20.12
C PHE A 297 -21.37 2.11 -20.80
N ILE A 298 -20.22 2.81 -20.81
CA ILE A 298 -20.03 4.09 -21.47
C ILE A 298 -19.80 3.84 -22.96
N ASP A 299 -20.54 4.52 -23.83
CA ASP A 299 -20.43 4.43 -25.27
C ASP A 299 -18.99 4.68 -25.75
N TYR A 300 -18.47 3.84 -26.67
CA TYR A 300 -17.13 3.84 -27.23
C TYR A 300 -16.01 3.38 -26.31
N TYR A 301 -16.20 3.37 -24.98
CA TYR A 301 -15.10 3.06 -24.07
C TYR A 301 -14.79 1.56 -24.04
N GLU A 302 -13.56 1.24 -24.41
CA GLU A 302 -12.94 -0.08 -24.22
C GLU A 302 -11.52 0.11 -23.70
N ASN A 303 -10.99 -0.87 -22.99
CA ASN A 303 -9.63 -0.83 -22.47
C ASN A 303 -8.94 -2.17 -22.56
N LYS A 304 -7.65 -2.16 -22.91
CA LYS A 304 -6.73 -3.30 -22.85
C LYS A 304 -5.60 -2.95 -21.90
N LYS A 305 -5.35 -3.84 -20.93
CA LYS A 305 -4.27 -3.67 -19.96
C LYS A 305 -3.35 -4.88 -19.98
N THR A 306 -2.05 -4.61 -20.01
CA THR A 306 -0.99 -5.63 -19.92
C THR A 306 -0.08 -5.28 -18.76
N VAL A 307 0.22 -6.25 -17.91
CA VAL A 307 1.18 -6.13 -16.80
C VAL A 307 2.19 -7.26 -16.90
N LEU A 308 3.46 -6.92 -16.82
CA LEU A 308 4.58 -7.86 -16.72
C LEU A 308 5.44 -7.44 -15.55
N TYR A 309 5.74 -8.35 -14.66
CA TYR A 309 6.61 -8.16 -13.51
C TYR A 309 7.57 -9.33 -13.39
N GLY A 310 8.82 -9.02 -13.10
CA GLY A 310 9.83 -10.03 -12.83
C GLY A 310 10.80 -9.55 -11.76
N VAL A 311 11.16 -10.45 -10.84
CA VAL A 311 12.15 -10.20 -9.79
C VAL A 311 13.01 -11.44 -9.57
N VAL A 312 14.29 -11.20 -9.31
CA VAL A 312 15.24 -12.20 -8.81
C VAL A 312 15.71 -11.73 -7.44
N ASP A 313 15.54 -12.59 -6.44
CA ASP A 313 16.04 -12.40 -5.09
C ASP A 313 17.17 -13.40 -4.84
N ALA A 314 18.33 -12.92 -4.42
CA ALA A 314 19.52 -13.71 -4.17
C ALA A 314 20.05 -13.47 -2.76
N ASP A 315 20.09 -14.52 -1.95
CA ASP A 315 20.80 -14.54 -0.67
C ASP A 315 22.28 -14.81 -0.95
N ILE A 316 23.05 -13.73 -1.12
CA ILE A 316 24.49 -13.78 -1.49
C ILE A 316 25.31 -14.39 -0.34
N THR A 317 24.90 -14.08 0.88
CA THR A 317 25.36 -14.71 2.12
C THR A 317 24.16 -14.93 3.03
N ASP A 318 24.33 -15.59 4.17
CA ASP A 318 23.26 -15.77 5.16
C ASP A 318 22.70 -14.43 5.68
N ASN A 319 23.51 -13.38 5.59
CA ASN A 319 23.19 -12.05 6.10
C ASN A 319 22.99 -10.98 5.00
N THR A 320 23.10 -11.35 3.72
CA THR A 320 23.03 -10.37 2.60
C THR A 320 22.08 -10.85 1.53
N ARG A 321 21.06 -10.07 1.28
CA ARG A 321 20.12 -10.25 0.16
C ARG A 321 20.27 -9.14 -0.86
N VAL A 322 20.20 -9.51 -2.12
CA VAL A 322 20.13 -8.60 -3.26
C VAL A 322 18.90 -8.95 -4.09
N SER A 323 18.11 -7.94 -4.39
CA SER A 323 16.94 -8.05 -5.27
C SER A 323 17.16 -7.23 -6.52
N LEU A 324 16.83 -7.80 -7.67
CA LEU A 324 16.86 -7.12 -8.97
C LEU A 324 15.55 -7.41 -9.70
N GLY A 325 14.85 -6.38 -10.13
CA GLY A 325 13.57 -6.58 -10.77
C GLY A 325 13.19 -5.50 -11.77
N THR A 326 12.13 -5.80 -12.50
CA THR A 326 11.53 -4.91 -13.49
C THR A 326 10.02 -5.07 -13.54
N SER A 327 9.32 -4.00 -13.86
CA SER A 327 7.90 -4.04 -14.19
C SER A 327 7.60 -3.26 -15.46
N TYR A 328 6.58 -3.73 -16.16
CA TYR A 328 6.00 -3.09 -17.32
C TYR A 328 4.48 -3.11 -17.18
N GLN A 329 3.84 -1.96 -17.35
CA GLN A 329 2.39 -1.87 -17.45
C GLN A 329 2.05 -1.00 -18.66
N LYS A 330 1.13 -1.50 -19.50
CA LYS A 330 0.49 -0.72 -20.55
C LYS A 330 -1.00 -0.69 -20.32
N ASN A 331 -1.57 0.51 -20.36
CA ASN A 331 -3.01 0.75 -20.34
C ASN A 331 -3.38 1.44 -21.65
N ASP A 332 -4.28 0.84 -22.43
CA ASP A 332 -4.60 1.24 -23.81
C ASP A 332 -6.10 1.45 -24.01
N PRO A 333 -6.70 2.47 -23.37
CA PRO A 333 -8.11 2.78 -23.49
C PRO A 333 -8.42 3.48 -24.83
N LYS A 334 -9.60 3.17 -25.38
CA LYS A 334 -10.21 3.86 -26.52
C LYS A 334 -11.54 4.43 -26.14
N GLY A 335 -12.01 5.44 -26.88
CA GLY A 335 -13.23 6.14 -26.54
C GLY A 335 -13.11 6.91 -25.23
N SER A 336 -11.90 7.37 -24.89
CA SER A 336 -11.62 8.10 -23.66
C SER A 336 -12.30 9.46 -23.67
N MET A 337 -12.97 9.79 -22.57
CA MET A 337 -13.57 11.08 -22.33
C MET A 337 -12.53 12.05 -21.74
N TRP A 338 -12.53 13.29 -22.19
CA TRP A 338 -11.80 14.38 -21.57
C TRP A 338 -12.80 15.32 -20.89
N GLY A 339 -12.82 15.31 -19.55
CA GLY A 339 -13.86 15.95 -18.76
C GLY A 339 -15.15 15.13 -18.64
N GLY A 340 -16.19 15.72 -18.09
CA GLY A 340 -17.45 15.07 -17.80
C GLY A 340 -18.62 15.51 -18.68
N LEU A 341 -19.78 14.94 -18.42
CA LEU A 341 -21.04 15.35 -19.01
C LEU A 341 -21.51 16.69 -18.42
N PRO A 342 -22.22 17.54 -19.19
CA PRO A 342 -22.85 18.75 -18.66
C PRO A 342 -23.78 18.41 -17.48
N SER A 343 -23.58 19.04 -16.33
CA SER A 343 -24.37 18.79 -15.12
C SER A 343 -25.63 19.69 -15.03
N LYS A 344 -25.67 20.76 -15.84
CA LYS A 344 -26.78 21.74 -15.89
C LYS A 344 -27.09 22.15 -17.32
N PHE A 345 -28.34 22.47 -17.54
CA PHE A 345 -28.80 23.20 -18.72
C PHE A 345 -28.52 24.70 -18.61
N SER A 346 -28.67 25.43 -19.71
CA SER A 346 -28.50 26.88 -19.78
C SER A 346 -29.47 27.67 -18.88
N ASP A 347 -30.61 27.08 -18.53
CA ASP A 347 -31.60 27.63 -17.59
C ASP A 347 -31.25 27.34 -16.11
N GLY A 348 -30.12 26.67 -15.83
CA GLY A 348 -29.67 26.32 -14.49
C GLY A 348 -30.27 25.03 -13.92
N THR A 349 -31.23 24.39 -14.59
CA THR A 349 -31.80 23.10 -14.15
C THR A 349 -30.79 21.96 -14.35
N SER A 350 -30.86 20.93 -13.48
CA SER A 350 -29.97 19.80 -13.55
C SER A 350 -30.30 18.90 -14.74
N THR A 351 -29.26 18.35 -15.34
CA THR A 351 -29.35 17.32 -16.36
C THR A 351 -29.51 15.92 -15.73
N ASN A 352 -30.02 14.99 -16.50
CA ASN A 352 -30.07 13.58 -16.17
C ASN A 352 -29.70 12.77 -17.42
N TRP A 353 -28.52 12.15 -17.45
CA TRP A 353 -28.02 11.42 -18.59
C TRP A 353 -28.20 9.92 -18.42
N ASP A 354 -28.41 9.24 -19.53
CA ASP A 354 -28.22 7.80 -19.54
C ASP A 354 -26.78 7.49 -19.16
N ARG A 355 -26.58 6.40 -18.41
CA ARG A 355 -25.26 6.01 -17.93
C ARG A 355 -24.27 5.69 -19.07
N SER A 356 -24.79 5.38 -20.26
CA SER A 356 -23.95 5.09 -21.44
C SER A 356 -23.48 6.37 -22.13
N LYS A 357 -24.06 7.54 -21.83
CA LYS A 357 -23.76 8.79 -22.53
C LYS A 357 -22.28 9.15 -22.39
N SER A 358 -21.68 9.52 -23.52
CA SER A 358 -20.28 9.91 -23.63
C SER A 358 -20.12 11.26 -24.32
N THR A 359 -19.06 11.99 -23.97
CA THR A 359 -18.54 13.14 -24.71
C THR A 359 -17.40 12.72 -25.67
N ALA A 360 -16.96 11.48 -25.59
CA ALA A 360 -15.90 10.95 -26.44
C ALA A 360 -16.30 10.81 -27.91
N SER A 361 -15.34 10.63 -28.74
CA SER A 361 -15.47 10.18 -30.14
C SER A 361 -14.83 8.79 -30.28
N ASP A 362 -15.15 8.05 -31.31
CA ASP A 362 -14.65 6.71 -31.59
C ASP A 362 -13.12 6.65 -31.84
N TRP A 363 -12.53 7.79 -32.20
CA TRP A 363 -11.09 7.95 -32.43
C TRP A 363 -10.32 8.42 -31.19
N THR A 364 -11.00 8.83 -30.10
CA THR A 364 -10.31 9.31 -28.89
C THR A 364 -9.66 8.17 -28.12
N TYR A 365 -8.51 8.42 -27.54
CA TYR A 365 -7.78 7.49 -26.70
C TYR A 365 -6.89 8.22 -25.70
N TRP A 366 -6.48 7.54 -24.63
CA TRP A 366 -5.58 8.07 -23.60
C TRP A 366 -4.72 6.95 -23.02
N SER A 367 -3.70 6.54 -23.75
CA SER A 367 -2.84 5.42 -23.34
C SER A 367 -1.73 5.84 -22.40
N SER A 368 -1.28 4.89 -21.57
CA SER A 368 -0.10 5.04 -20.73
C SER A 368 0.76 3.78 -20.74
N GLU A 369 2.06 3.98 -20.61
CA GLU A 369 3.07 2.92 -20.54
C GLU A 369 4.02 3.24 -19.39
N ASN A 370 4.17 2.32 -18.44
CA ASN A 370 5.02 2.47 -17.28
C ASN A 370 6.06 1.37 -17.27
N LYS A 371 7.33 1.74 -17.18
CA LYS A 371 8.47 0.85 -17.00
C LYS A 371 9.16 1.21 -15.70
N ASN A 372 9.52 0.22 -14.92
CA ASN A 372 10.32 0.43 -13.73
C ASN A 372 11.39 -0.65 -13.64
N TYR A 373 12.60 -0.24 -13.25
CA TYR A 373 13.74 -1.09 -12.98
C TYR A 373 14.22 -0.77 -11.58
N PHE A 374 14.48 -1.79 -10.78
CA PHE A 374 14.89 -1.58 -9.38
C PHE A 374 15.90 -2.59 -8.92
N THR A 375 16.67 -2.19 -7.93
CA THR A 375 17.54 -3.05 -7.16
C THR A 375 17.49 -2.65 -5.69
N ASN A 376 17.50 -3.64 -4.82
CA ASN A 376 17.58 -3.46 -3.38
C ASN A 376 18.69 -4.33 -2.83
N VAL A 377 19.39 -3.82 -1.83
CA VAL A 377 20.41 -4.57 -1.08
C VAL A 377 20.08 -4.45 0.40
N GLU A 378 20.03 -5.57 1.08
CA GLU A 378 19.82 -5.66 2.51
C GLU A 378 20.95 -6.48 3.12
N HIS A 379 21.59 -5.94 4.15
CA HIS A 379 22.68 -6.60 4.86
C HIS A 379 22.51 -6.46 6.37
N TYR A 380 22.60 -7.56 7.08
CA TYR A 380 22.65 -7.61 8.54
C TYR A 380 24.06 -7.91 9.00
N PHE A 381 24.59 -7.04 9.85
CA PHE A 381 25.87 -7.27 10.52
C PHE A 381 25.68 -8.21 11.73
N ASP A 382 26.77 -8.80 12.24
CA ASP A 382 26.73 -9.74 13.38
C ASP A 382 26.12 -9.14 14.67
N ASN A 383 25.99 -7.83 14.76
CA ASN A 383 25.38 -7.09 15.87
C ASN A 383 23.96 -6.62 15.55
N ASP A 384 23.27 -7.27 14.63
CA ASP A 384 21.90 -6.99 14.18
C ASP A 384 21.70 -5.59 13.56
N ILE A 385 22.76 -4.84 13.30
CA ILE A 385 22.69 -3.60 12.53
C ILE A 385 22.31 -3.95 11.09
N LYS A 386 21.23 -3.36 10.60
CA LYS A 386 20.77 -3.49 9.22
C LYS A 386 21.28 -2.34 8.38
N LEU A 387 21.84 -2.64 7.23
CA LEU A 387 22.08 -1.69 6.14
C LEU A 387 21.13 -2.01 4.99
N TYR A 388 20.40 -1.01 4.54
CA TYR A 388 19.50 -1.11 3.40
C TYR A 388 19.84 -0.07 2.36
N GLY A 389 19.85 -0.47 1.10
CA GLY A 389 20.00 0.41 -0.04
C GLY A 389 19.02 0.05 -1.15
N ALA A 390 18.36 1.04 -1.71
CA ALA A 390 17.44 0.88 -2.82
C ALA A 390 17.72 1.91 -3.93
N TYR A 391 17.63 1.45 -5.16
CA TYR A 391 17.62 2.28 -6.35
C TYR A 391 16.46 1.88 -7.24
N SER A 392 15.76 2.85 -7.80
CA SER A 392 14.76 2.61 -8.84
C SER A 392 14.86 3.65 -9.96
N TYR A 393 14.62 3.20 -11.18
CA TYR A 393 14.48 4.02 -12.37
C TYR A 393 13.11 3.76 -12.99
N SER A 394 12.34 4.82 -13.20
CA SER A 394 11.05 4.77 -13.90
C SER A 394 11.14 5.52 -15.24
N ASP A 395 10.51 4.94 -16.26
CA ASP A 395 10.34 5.54 -17.58
C ASP A 395 8.86 5.40 -17.96
N ASN A 396 8.12 6.49 -17.83
CA ASN A 396 6.69 6.54 -18.03
C ASN A 396 6.36 7.38 -19.26
N TYR A 397 5.44 6.89 -20.07
CA TYR A 397 4.98 7.51 -21.28
C TYR A 397 3.46 7.60 -21.31
N GLY A 398 2.93 8.75 -21.69
CA GLY A 398 1.51 8.96 -21.96
C GLY A 398 1.29 9.48 -23.36
N ASP A 399 0.31 8.94 -24.07
CA ASP A 399 -0.10 9.39 -25.40
C ASP A 399 -1.62 9.46 -25.49
N SER A 400 -2.13 10.56 -26.00
CA SER A 400 -3.57 10.75 -26.11
C SER A 400 -3.97 11.64 -27.28
N LYS A 401 -5.18 11.38 -27.80
CA LYS A 401 -5.92 12.27 -28.68
C LYS A 401 -7.31 12.46 -28.12
N LEU A 402 -7.67 13.67 -27.78
CA LEU A 402 -8.82 13.95 -26.95
C LEU A 402 -9.70 15.05 -27.53
N SER A 403 -10.99 15.00 -27.19
CA SER A 403 -11.98 16.04 -27.49
C SER A 403 -12.65 16.49 -26.19
N TYR A 404 -12.52 17.78 -25.87
CA TYR A 404 -13.18 18.40 -24.72
C TYR A 404 -14.45 19.11 -25.16
N VAL A 405 -15.59 18.68 -24.61
CA VAL A 405 -16.89 19.26 -24.90
C VAL A 405 -17.24 20.31 -23.84
N SER A 406 -17.55 21.53 -24.26
CA SER A 406 -18.00 22.60 -23.37
C SER A 406 -19.00 23.53 -24.04
N GLY A 407 -19.65 24.37 -23.23
CA GLY A 407 -20.65 25.33 -23.67
C GLY A 407 -21.85 25.39 -22.73
N SER A 408 -22.92 25.98 -23.20
CA SER A 408 -24.16 26.17 -22.43
C SER A 408 -25.29 25.40 -23.13
N LEU A 409 -25.66 24.23 -22.60
CA LEU A 409 -26.62 23.30 -23.21
C LEU A 409 -28.04 23.79 -23.11
N ASP A 410 -28.71 24.04 -24.25
CA ASP A 410 -30.13 24.32 -24.28
C ASP A 410 -30.96 23.02 -24.08
N LYS A 411 -31.88 23.09 -23.12
CA LYS A 411 -32.71 21.95 -22.72
C LYS A 411 -33.68 21.48 -23.80
N ASN A 412 -34.19 22.36 -24.62
CA ASN A 412 -35.24 22.03 -25.59
C ASN A 412 -34.64 21.55 -26.93
N THR A 413 -33.52 22.14 -27.32
CA THR A 413 -32.91 21.89 -28.61
C THR A 413 -31.73 20.90 -28.54
N GLY A 414 -31.09 20.80 -27.35
CA GLY A 414 -29.86 20.06 -27.20
C GLY A 414 -28.64 20.77 -27.79
N SER A 415 -28.78 22.00 -28.26
CA SER A 415 -27.72 22.82 -28.86
C SER A 415 -26.92 23.62 -27.81
N GLY A 416 -25.88 24.34 -28.25
CA GLY A 416 -25.10 25.26 -27.41
C GLY A 416 -23.82 24.67 -26.84
N LEU A 417 -23.49 23.44 -27.19
CA LEU A 417 -22.19 22.84 -26.90
C LEU A 417 -21.32 22.79 -28.15
N SER A 418 -20.02 22.68 -27.90
CA SER A 418 -19.03 22.46 -28.95
C SER A 418 -17.87 21.58 -28.44
N ALA A 419 -17.14 20.94 -29.36
CA ALA A 419 -15.83 20.38 -29.09
C ALA A 419 -14.83 21.54 -28.99
N ALA A 420 -14.75 22.17 -27.81
CA ALA A 420 -14.04 23.42 -27.58
C ALA A 420 -12.52 23.28 -27.63
N ALA A 421 -12.00 22.10 -27.30
CA ALA A 421 -10.60 21.76 -27.49
C ALA A 421 -10.50 20.34 -28.05
N VAL A 422 -9.74 20.20 -29.12
CA VAL A 422 -9.40 18.90 -29.72
C VAL A 422 -7.89 18.87 -29.89
N GLN A 423 -7.21 18.06 -29.08
CA GLN A 423 -5.76 18.08 -28.94
C GLN A 423 -5.19 16.68 -28.74
N GLY A 424 -3.97 16.47 -29.24
CA GLY A 424 -3.13 15.35 -28.88
C GLY A 424 -2.09 15.78 -27.84
N TYR A 425 -1.71 14.84 -26.96
CA TYR A 425 -0.69 15.03 -25.95
C TYR A 425 0.26 13.85 -25.94
N GLU A 426 1.54 14.14 -25.80
CA GLU A 426 2.58 13.16 -25.49
C GLU A 426 3.32 13.62 -24.23
N ASN A 427 3.42 12.76 -23.24
CA ASN A 427 4.07 13.04 -21.97
C ASN A 427 5.16 12.00 -21.73
N PHE A 428 6.35 12.46 -21.36
CA PHE A 428 7.51 11.63 -21.03
C PHE A 428 7.95 11.98 -19.63
N GLN A 429 8.04 10.97 -18.76
CA GLN A 429 8.48 11.16 -17.39
C GLN A 429 9.55 10.12 -17.07
N LYS A 430 10.74 10.59 -16.72
CA LYS A 430 11.84 9.75 -16.24
C LYS A 430 12.16 10.11 -14.81
N GLN A 431 12.39 9.10 -13.97
CA GLN A 431 12.67 9.36 -12.57
C GLN A 431 13.70 8.39 -12.02
N HIS A 432 14.67 8.94 -11.29
CA HIS A 432 15.66 8.23 -10.50
C HIS A 432 15.38 8.42 -9.01
N ASN A 433 15.36 7.33 -8.26
CA ASN A 433 15.20 7.37 -6.80
C ASN A 433 16.27 6.51 -6.14
N VAL A 434 16.86 7.03 -5.08
CA VAL A 434 17.82 6.33 -4.21
C VAL A 434 17.38 6.52 -2.76
N ASP A 435 17.43 5.46 -1.96
CA ASP A 435 17.26 5.53 -0.52
C ASP A 435 18.25 4.57 0.15
N ILE A 436 19.07 5.09 1.07
CA ILE A 436 20.06 4.30 1.80
C ILE A 436 19.91 4.61 3.27
N TYR A 437 19.71 3.59 4.10
CA TYR A 437 19.62 3.77 5.53
C TYR A 437 20.24 2.62 6.32
N THR A 438 20.57 2.90 7.56
CA THR A 438 20.93 1.91 8.57
C THR A 438 19.90 1.91 9.69
N SER A 439 19.56 0.72 10.18
CA SER A 439 18.80 0.53 11.41
C SER A 439 19.71 -0.12 12.45
N ILE A 440 19.74 0.47 13.63
CA ILE A 440 20.65 0.12 14.73
C ILE A 440 19.75 -0.25 15.92
N PRO A 441 19.53 -1.54 16.19
CA PRO A 441 18.88 -1.99 17.41
C PRO A 441 19.83 -1.81 18.60
N LEU A 442 19.28 -1.35 19.72
CA LEU A 442 20.02 -1.11 20.95
C LEU A 442 19.23 -1.64 22.14
N GLN A 443 19.90 -2.30 23.06
CA GLN A 443 19.29 -2.72 24.32
C GLN A 443 19.94 -1.97 25.50
N VAL A 444 19.13 -1.18 26.21
CA VAL A 444 19.57 -0.44 27.40
C VAL A 444 18.63 -0.75 28.56
N ASN A 445 19.17 -1.22 29.68
CA ASN A 445 18.40 -1.61 30.86
C ASN A 445 17.28 -2.64 30.58
N LYS A 446 17.52 -3.59 29.67
CA LYS A 446 16.57 -4.59 29.16
C LYS A 446 15.41 -4.02 28.33
N LEU A 447 15.44 -2.76 27.99
CA LEU A 447 14.49 -2.12 27.08
C LEU A 447 15.08 -2.07 25.68
N ASP A 448 14.29 -2.39 24.68
CA ASP A 448 14.69 -2.40 23.28
C ASP A 448 14.45 -1.02 22.67
N HIS A 449 15.50 -0.48 22.07
CA HIS A 449 15.51 0.78 21.34
C HIS A 449 15.95 0.52 19.91
N GLU A 450 15.66 1.45 19.02
CA GLU A 450 16.09 1.36 17.63
C GLU A 450 16.34 2.78 17.09
N ILE A 451 17.42 2.95 16.34
CA ILE A 451 17.76 4.21 15.66
C ILE A 451 17.90 3.90 14.17
N VAL A 452 17.21 4.69 13.35
CA VAL A 452 17.34 4.66 11.89
C VAL A 452 17.93 5.98 11.42
N ALA A 453 18.98 5.93 10.62
CA ALA A 453 19.58 7.08 9.95
C ALA A 453 19.72 6.79 8.46
N GLY A 454 19.34 7.75 7.61
CA GLY A 454 19.38 7.53 6.17
C GLY A 454 19.47 8.79 5.35
N VAL A 455 19.71 8.58 4.06
CA VAL A 455 19.77 9.61 3.01
C VAL A 455 18.95 9.19 1.82
N MET A 456 18.30 10.15 1.16
CA MET A 456 17.54 9.89 -0.05
C MET A 456 17.86 10.93 -1.13
N TYR A 457 17.72 10.48 -2.37
CA TYR A 457 17.77 11.31 -3.56
C TYR A 457 16.62 10.91 -4.50
N SER A 458 15.95 11.90 -5.08
CA SER A 458 14.97 11.73 -6.13
C SER A 458 15.14 12.82 -7.17
N GLU A 459 15.14 12.45 -8.44
CA GLU A 459 15.17 13.36 -9.58
C GLU A 459 14.17 12.89 -10.63
N GLN A 460 13.31 13.81 -11.07
CA GLN A 460 12.32 13.58 -12.10
C GLN A 460 12.46 14.59 -13.22
N ASP A 461 12.55 14.09 -14.45
CA ASP A 461 12.38 14.85 -15.67
C ASP A 461 10.98 14.60 -16.24
N LEU A 462 10.27 15.67 -16.57
CA LEU A 462 8.95 15.63 -17.18
C LEU A 462 8.90 16.54 -18.39
N GLU A 463 8.65 15.95 -19.55
CA GLU A 463 8.41 16.67 -20.80
C GLU A 463 6.97 16.43 -21.28
N ALA A 464 6.31 17.47 -21.77
CA ALA A 464 5.01 17.33 -22.41
C ALA A 464 4.94 18.10 -23.72
N TYR A 465 4.29 17.49 -24.69
CA TYR A 465 4.10 18.01 -26.04
C TYR A 465 2.61 18.10 -26.38
N ASN A 466 2.22 19.16 -27.05
CA ASN A 466 0.87 19.35 -27.61
C ASN A 466 0.90 19.19 -29.11
N THR A 467 -0.07 18.43 -29.64
CA THR A 467 -0.37 18.32 -31.06
C THR A 467 -1.74 18.94 -31.31
N PRO A 468 -1.83 20.16 -31.86
CA PRO A 468 -3.10 20.85 -32.09
C PRO A 468 -3.87 20.23 -33.25
N SER A 469 -5.19 20.27 -33.20
CA SER A 469 -6.02 20.05 -34.39
C SER A 469 -5.91 21.21 -35.37
N ILE A 470 -5.95 20.92 -36.67
CA ILE A 470 -5.96 21.97 -37.73
C ILE A 470 -7.38 22.55 -37.81
N ALA A 471 -7.49 23.86 -37.67
CA ALA A 471 -8.76 24.59 -37.77
C ALA A 471 -9.49 24.30 -39.09
N GLY A 472 -10.80 24.04 -38.98
CA GLY A 472 -11.65 23.75 -40.15
C GLY A 472 -11.49 22.33 -40.73
N SER A 473 -10.65 21.49 -40.16
CA SER A 473 -10.50 20.08 -40.57
C SER A 473 -11.57 19.15 -40.03
N PHE A 474 -12.36 19.59 -39.07
CA PHE A 474 -13.50 18.89 -38.46
C PHE A 474 -14.60 19.88 -38.07
N ASN A 475 -15.80 19.38 -37.86
CA ASN A 475 -16.90 20.20 -37.31
C ASN A 475 -16.85 20.18 -35.79
N SER A 476 -16.59 21.33 -35.17
CA SER A 476 -16.58 21.49 -33.72
C SER A 476 -17.97 21.77 -33.13
N SER A 477 -18.96 22.18 -33.91
CA SER A 477 -20.33 22.48 -33.45
C SER A 477 -21.07 21.19 -33.12
N ILE A 478 -21.82 21.22 -32.03
CA ILE A 478 -22.73 20.14 -31.63
C ILE A 478 -24.14 20.65 -31.74
N ASP A 479 -24.82 20.27 -32.85
CA ASP A 479 -26.17 20.74 -33.14
C ASP A 479 -27.18 20.23 -32.13
N ASN A 480 -27.04 19.00 -31.69
CA ASN A 480 -27.90 18.36 -30.68
C ASN A 480 -27.12 17.34 -29.86
N PHE A 481 -26.88 17.68 -28.59
CA PHE A 481 -26.14 16.80 -27.68
C PHE A 481 -26.89 15.52 -27.31
N TYR A 482 -28.21 15.49 -27.35
CA TYR A 482 -29.00 14.30 -27.07
C TYR A 482 -28.68 13.17 -28.05
N THR A 483 -28.43 13.53 -29.32
CA THR A 483 -28.09 12.58 -30.39
C THR A 483 -26.59 12.55 -30.73
N TYR A 484 -25.78 13.31 -30.00
CA TYR A 484 -24.34 13.41 -30.24
C TYR A 484 -23.64 12.06 -30.07
N LYS A 485 -22.80 11.71 -31.06
CA LYS A 485 -22.02 10.48 -31.12
C LYS A 485 -20.54 10.74 -31.45
N GLY A 486 -20.01 11.85 -30.96
CA GLY A 486 -18.63 12.24 -31.24
C GLY A 486 -18.48 13.12 -32.48
N THR A 487 -17.28 13.63 -32.68
CA THR A 487 -16.83 14.37 -33.87
C THR A 487 -16.02 13.46 -34.78
N SER A 488 -15.85 13.82 -36.04
CA SER A 488 -14.83 13.20 -36.90
C SER A 488 -13.42 13.54 -36.39
N GLU A 489 -12.46 12.64 -36.60
CA GLU A 489 -11.04 12.92 -36.27
C GLU A 489 -10.54 14.10 -37.11
N PRO A 490 -9.90 15.10 -36.50
CA PRO A 490 -9.33 16.22 -37.21
C PRO A 490 -8.07 15.83 -37.97
N LYS A 491 -7.60 16.72 -38.86
CA LYS A 491 -6.19 16.69 -39.27
C LYS A 491 -5.34 17.30 -38.18
N TRP A 492 -4.22 16.68 -37.89
CA TRP A 492 -3.31 17.06 -36.82
C TRP A 492 -2.20 17.99 -37.34
N GLY A 493 -1.88 19.00 -36.55
CA GLY A 493 -0.78 19.91 -36.79
C GLY A 493 0.56 19.34 -36.35
N LYS A 494 1.59 20.18 -36.30
CA LYS A 494 2.91 19.81 -35.81
C LYS A 494 2.90 19.83 -34.27
N SER A 495 3.44 18.81 -33.66
CA SER A 495 3.68 18.73 -32.22
C SER A 495 4.74 19.77 -31.79
N PHE A 496 4.56 20.34 -30.58
CA PHE A 496 5.49 21.28 -29.97
C PHE A 496 5.53 21.09 -28.47
N GLN A 497 6.68 21.32 -27.87
CA GLN A 497 6.89 21.18 -26.42
C GLN A 497 6.17 22.30 -25.67
N VAL A 498 5.46 21.94 -24.62
CA VAL A 498 4.72 22.86 -23.74
C VAL A 498 5.18 22.79 -22.29
N VAL A 499 5.81 21.67 -21.90
CA VAL A 499 6.37 21.46 -20.56
C VAL A 499 7.77 20.86 -20.68
N ASP A 500 8.66 21.38 -19.85
CA ASP A 500 9.99 20.87 -19.60
C ASP A 500 10.31 21.15 -18.13
N THR A 501 10.33 20.13 -17.30
CA THR A 501 10.44 20.28 -15.86
C THR A 501 11.40 19.27 -15.29
N ASN A 502 12.39 19.74 -14.52
CA ASN A 502 13.23 18.91 -13.67
C ASN A 502 12.92 19.21 -12.20
N THR A 503 12.65 18.17 -11.43
CA THR A 503 12.37 18.27 -10.00
C THR A 503 13.34 17.38 -9.23
N LYS A 504 14.09 17.98 -8.30
CA LYS A 504 15.07 17.27 -7.46
C LYS A 504 14.72 17.37 -5.99
N GLN A 505 14.95 16.31 -5.26
CA GLN A 505 14.85 16.28 -3.82
C GLN A 505 15.99 15.47 -3.22
N THR A 506 16.76 16.09 -2.32
CA THR A 506 17.76 15.39 -1.52
C THR A 506 17.43 15.56 -0.04
N ALA A 507 17.65 14.53 0.76
CA ALA A 507 17.38 14.62 2.18
C ALA A 507 18.26 13.70 3.02
N GLY A 508 18.48 14.09 4.26
CA GLY A 508 18.93 13.23 5.34
C GLY A 508 17.85 13.12 6.42
N TYR A 509 17.71 11.95 7.02
CA TYR A 509 16.73 11.73 8.10
C TYR A 509 17.31 10.89 9.23
N LEU A 510 16.79 11.14 10.44
CA LEU A 510 17.13 10.42 11.66
C LEU A 510 15.84 10.17 12.44
N VAL A 511 15.62 8.93 12.86
CA VAL A 511 14.45 8.50 13.64
C VAL A 511 14.90 7.55 14.73
N GLY A 512 14.30 7.66 15.92
CA GLY A 512 14.56 6.74 17.02
C GLY A 512 13.26 6.27 17.67
N LYS A 513 13.22 4.98 18.02
CA LYS A 513 12.25 4.36 18.92
C LYS A 513 12.93 4.17 20.26
N ILE A 514 12.49 4.89 21.28
CA ILE A 514 13.01 4.85 22.63
C ILE A 514 11.94 4.26 23.55
N SER A 515 12.16 3.06 24.05
CA SER A 515 11.30 2.46 25.07
C SER A 515 11.61 3.12 26.43
N LEU A 516 10.66 3.88 26.96
CA LEU A 516 10.77 4.54 28.28
C LEU A 516 10.43 3.54 29.40
N THR A 517 9.50 2.64 29.12
CA THR A 517 9.15 1.44 29.90
C THR A 517 8.75 0.35 28.92
N ASP A 518 8.42 -0.85 29.40
CA ASP A 518 7.87 -1.93 28.58
C ASP A 518 6.58 -1.50 27.85
N SER A 519 5.78 -0.65 28.49
CA SER A 519 4.48 -0.20 27.96
C SER A 519 4.51 1.17 27.29
N LEU A 520 5.52 2.02 27.55
CA LEU A 520 5.58 3.39 27.05
C LEU A 520 6.77 3.57 26.11
N LYS A 521 6.49 3.92 24.86
CA LYS A 521 7.50 4.16 23.82
C LYS A 521 7.40 5.59 23.30
N PHE A 522 8.54 6.23 23.12
CA PHE A 522 8.70 7.49 22.40
C PHE A 522 9.31 7.21 21.04
N ILE A 523 8.71 7.75 19.98
CA ILE A 523 9.24 7.69 18.62
C ILE A 523 9.44 9.12 18.16
N GLY A 524 10.70 9.49 17.89
CA GLY A 524 11.03 10.84 17.51
C GLY A 524 12.06 10.89 16.40
N GLY A 525 11.97 11.91 15.57
CA GLY A 525 12.90 12.06 14.46
C GLY A 525 12.76 13.38 13.74
N SER A 526 13.59 13.56 12.75
CA SER A 526 13.54 14.70 11.86
C SER A 526 14.16 14.38 10.50
N ARG A 527 13.77 15.17 9.52
CA ARG A 527 14.31 15.16 8.16
C ARG A 527 14.76 16.57 7.79
N ILE A 528 15.89 16.68 7.12
CA ILE A 528 16.34 17.91 6.46
C ILE A 528 16.27 17.66 4.96
N THR A 529 15.55 18.52 4.23
CA THR A 529 15.29 18.39 2.81
C THR A 529 15.77 19.61 2.04
N ASN A 530 16.46 19.38 0.92
CA ASN A 530 16.64 20.35 -0.15
C ASN A 530 15.74 19.94 -1.31
N TRP A 531 14.97 20.89 -1.82
CA TRP A 531 14.04 20.66 -2.91
C TRP A 531 14.18 21.75 -3.96
N GLU A 532 14.30 21.35 -5.22
CA GLU A 532 14.53 22.23 -6.36
C GLU A 532 13.60 21.84 -7.50
N ARG A 533 13.05 22.83 -8.19
CA ARG A 533 12.28 22.63 -9.42
C ARG A 533 12.61 23.71 -10.43
N ASP A 534 13.17 23.30 -11.55
CA ASP A 534 13.31 24.09 -12.75
C ASP A 534 12.19 23.68 -13.72
N ALA A 535 11.32 24.62 -14.05
CA ALA A 535 10.17 24.31 -14.90
C ALA A 535 9.96 25.38 -15.98
N PHE A 536 9.72 24.91 -17.19
CA PHE A 536 9.06 25.64 -18.24
C PHE A 536 7.67 25.04 -18.43
N ASN A 537 6.62 25.82 -18.29
CA ASN A 537 5.25 25.34 -18.29
C ASN A 537 4.37 26.31 -19.07
N TYR A 538 3.90 25.90 -20.26
CA TYR A 538 3.03 26.69 -21.15
C TYR A 538 3.52 28.13 -21.36
N GLY A 539 4.83 28.29 -21.64
CA GLY A 539 5.44 29.59 -21.93
C GLY A 539 6.01 30.34 -20.72
N GLU A 540 5.77 29.86 -19.49
CA GLU A 540 6.27 30.45 -18.25
C GLU A 540 7.43 29.67 -17.68
N LYS A 541 8.49 30.38 -17.28
CA LYS A 541 9.57 29.80 -16.46
C LYS A 541 9.21 29.91 -15.00
N GLN A 542 9.44 28.84 -14.27
CA GLN A 542 9.10 28.71 -12.85
C GLN A 542 10.20 27.94 -12.14
N ASN A 543 11.10 28.68 -11.48
CA ASN A 543 12.20 28.08 -10.75
C ASN A 543 11.96 28.29 -9.25
N TYR A 544 12.02 27.20 -8.49
CA TYR A 544 11.83 27.21 -7.04
C TYR A 544 12.96 26.43 -6.39
N GLU A 545 13.47 26.99 -5.31
CA GLU A 545 14.50 26.35 -4.50
C GLU A 545 14.16 26.53 -3.01
N HIS A 546 14.15 25.43 -2.29
CA HIS A 546 13.91 25.41 -0.86
C HIS A 546 14.97 24.53 -0.19
N ASN A 547 15.84 25.16 0.56
CA ASN A 547 16.99 24.51 1.17
C ASN A 547 16.85 24.36 2.68
N ASN A 548 17.40 23.27 3.21
CA ASN A 548 17.49 22.98 4.65
C ASN A 548 16.13 22.99 5.36
N ILE A 549 15.09 22.53 4.70
CA ILE A 549 13.76 22.43 5.30
C ILE A 549 13.75 21.31 6.33
N LEU A 550 13.59 21.70 7.60
CA LEU A 550 13.49 20.76 8.71
C LEU A 550 12.05 20.31 8.89
N THR A 551 11.82 19.01 8.86
CA THR A 551 10.52 18.37 9.09
C THR A 551 10.61 17.49 10.33
N PRO A 552 10.10 17.95 11.50
CA PRO A 552 10.13 17.19 12.74
C PRO A 552 9.01 16.15 12.81
N TYR A 553 9.25 15.12 13.61
CA TYR A 553 8.31 14.07 13.96
C TYR A 553 8.45 13.69 15.42
N ALA A 554 7.34 13.53 16.13
CA ALA A 554 7.32 13.00 17.49
C ALA A 554 6.02 12.22 17.75
N GLY A 555 6.14 11.09 18.43
CA GLY A 555 5.01 10.25 18.82
C GLY A 555 5.24 9.59 20.17
N LEU A 556 4.16 9.40 20.91
CA LEU A 556 4.12 8.59 22.13
C LEU A 556 3.12 7.47 21.93
N VAL A 557 3.52 6.27 22.30
CA VAL A 557 2.68 5.06 22.25
C VAL A 557 2.65 4.45 23.64
N TYR A 558 1.46 4.25 24.18
CA TYR A 558 1.26 3.61 25.47
C TYR A 558 0.37 2.38 25.32
N ASN A 559 0.94 1.20 25.58
CA ASN A 559 0.21 -0.05 25.63
C ASN A 559 -0.47 -0.15 27.00
N ILE A 560 -1.81 -0.04 27.02
CA ILE A 560 -2.61 -0.17 28.23
C ILE A 560 -2.60 -1.64 28.67
N ASP A 561 -2.80 -2.54 27.71
CA ASP A 561 -2.74 -4.00 27.85
C ASP A 561 -2.46 -4.64 26.46
N ASP A 562 -2.57 -5.95 26.35
CA ASP A 562 -2.31 -6.68 25.11
C ASP A 562 -3.33 -6.35 23.98
N ASN A 563 -4.50 -5.82 24.33
CA ASN A 563 -5.56 -5.51 23.37
C ASN A 563 -5.65 -4.01 23.03
N TYR A 564 -5.28 -3.13 23.96
CA TYR A 564 -5.50 -1.69 23.85
C TYR A 564 -4.21 -0.90 23.89
N THR A 565 -4.06 -0.01 22.91
CA THR A 565 -2.96 0.94 22.79
C THR A 565 -3.52 2.33 22.53
N ILE A 566 -2.97 3.33 23.19
CA ILE A 566 -3.25 4.74 22.93
C ILE A 566 -2.00 5.42 22.42
N PHE A 567 -2.15 6.30 21.46
CA PHE A 567 -1.04 7.08 20.95
C PHE A 567 -1.41 8.54 20.72
N THR A 568 -0.37 9.37 20.67
CA THR A 568 -0.44 10.75 20.18
C THR A 568 0.79 11.04 19.34
N SER A 569 0.66 11.90 18.33
CA SER A 569 1.80 12.29 17.51
C SER A 569 1.69 13.73 17.01
N TYR A 570 2.86 14.31 16.79
CA TYR A 570 3.07 15.52 16.01
C TYR A 570 3.80 15.13 14.72
N THR A 571 3.24 15.52 13.60
CA THR A 571 3.82 15.25 12.28
C THR A 571 3.76 16.53 11.44
N ASP A 572 4.79 16.77 10.65
CA ASP A 572 4.89 17.91 9.76
C ASP A 572 5.12 17.47 8.32
N ILE A 573 4.89 18.37 7.36
CA ILE A 573 5.17 18.15 5.95
C ILE A 573 5.39 19.51 5.26
N PHE A 574 6.39 19.56 4.41
CA PHE A 574 6.69 20.71 3.59
C PHE A 574 5.91 20.66 2.27
N ASN A 575 5.16 21.71 1.97
CA ASN A 575 4.48 21.85 0.68
C ASN A 575 5.10 23.02 -0.08
N PRO A 576 5.91 22.76 -1.13
CA PRO A 576 6.53 23.82 -1.92
C PRO A 576 5.44 24.65 -2.61
N GLN A 577 5.38 25.94 -2.30
CA GLN A 577 4.42 26.90 -2.84
C GLN A 577 5.12 27.83 -3.82
N ARG A 578 4.38 28.28 -4.83
CA ARG A 578 4.83 29.40 -5.66
C ARG A 578 4.97 30.64 -4.79
N GLU A 579 6.11 31.29 -4.80
CA GLU A 579 6.18 32.67 -4.42
C GLU A 579 5.39 33.48 -5.46
N ARG A 580 4.34 34.18 -5.00
CA ARG A 580 3.52 35.05 -5.86
C ARG A 580 4.14 36.42 -5.98
#